data_d4b90fa02698efe74e818e0af7664c49
#
_entry.id   d4b90fa02698efe74e818e0af7664c49
#
_cell.length_a   1.000
_cell.length_b   1.000
_cell.length_c   1.000
_cell.angle_alpha   90.00
_cell.angle_beta   90.00
_cell.angle_gamma   90.00
#
_symmetry.space_group_name_H-M   'P 1'
#
loop_
_entity.id
_entity.type
_entity.pdbx_description
1 polymer ?
#
loop_
_entity_poly.entity_id
_entity_poly.type
_entity_poly.pdbx_seq_one_letter_code
_entity_poly.pdbx_strand_id
1 'polypeptide(L)'
;RIPNITELGIFSAMWNEHCSYKSSRKWLRELPSTGDQVICGPGENAGIVAIDKNLALAFKMESHNHPSYIEPFNGAATGVGGILRDVFTMGARPIAVMNSLSMGSADKIETKEILRGVVKGISHYGNSFGVPNVGGELRFHASYNGNCLVNAFAAGIVNRNEIFYSKATGIGSPIVYMGAKTGKDGVGGASMASESFDSDDKLNKAKRPSVQIGDPFLEKKLMEACFELMSSGCVIAIQDMGAAGLT
;
A
#
# COMPACT_ATOMS: atom_id res chain seq x y z
N ARG A 1 23.27 13.77 22.31
CA ARG A 1 23.25 14.47 21.03
C ARG A 1 21.84 15.01 20.77
N ILE A 2 21.76 16.26 20.35
CA ILE A 2 20.49 16.89 19.95
C ILE A 2 20.26 16.51 18.47
N PRO A 3 19.09 15.94 18.10
CA PRO A 3 18.80 15.61 16.72
C PRO A 3 18.60 16.85 15.86
N ASN A 4 19.00 16.81 14.61
CA ASN A 4 18.71 17.86 13.65
C ASN A 4 17.28 17.73 13.10
N ILE A 5 16.83 18.69 12.28
CA ILE A 5 15.44 18.71 11.78
C ILE A 5 15.11 17.49 10.89
N THR A 6 16.08 17.00 10.14
CA THR A 6 15.90 15.80 9.29
C THR A 6 15.74 14.54 10.14
N GLU A 7 16.59 14.39 11.17
CA GLU A 7 16.48 13.28 12.13
C GLU A 7 15.14 13.31 12.87
N LEU A 8 14.67 14.50 13.27
CA LEU A 8 13.35 14.67 13.89
C LEU A 8 12.23 14.26 12.92
N GLY A 9 12.34 14.60 11.65
CA GLY A 9 11.40 14.17 10.61
C GLY A 9 11.36 12.66 10.45
N ILE A 10 12.51 12.01 10.45
CA ILE A 10 12.62 10.55 10.39
C ILE A 10 11.99 9.91 11.64
N PHE A 11 12.32 10.37 12.83
CA PHE A 11 11.70 9.87 14.05
C PHE A 11 10.19 10.05 14.06
N SER A 12 9.68 11.19 13.58
CA SER A 12 8.24 11.44 13.47
C SER A 12 7.57 10.44 12.52
N ALA A 13 8.15 10.19 11.35
CA ALA A 13 7.63 9.23 10.38
C ALA A 13 7.65 7.80 10.94
N MET A 14 8.74 7.38 11.55
CA MET A 14 8.89 6.02 12.09
C MET A 14 8.06 5.76 13.36
N TRP A 15 7.72 6.82 14.11
CA TRP A 15 7.00 6.69 15.38
C TRP A 15 5.48 6.64 15.24
N ASN A 16 4.91 7.05 14.11
CA ASN A 16 3.47 6.96 13.91
C ASN A 16 2.99 5.49 13.88
N GLU A 17 1.71 5.26 14.11
CA GLU A 17 1.14 3.91 14.16
C GLU A 17 1.28 3.16 12.83
N HIS A 18 1.21 3.87 11.72
CA HIS A 18 1.32 3.30 10.37
C HIS A 18 2.64 2.55 10.15
N CYS A 19 3.76 3.10 10.65
CA CYS A 19 5.09 2.50 10.52
C CYS A 19 5.46 1.61 11.71
N SER A 20 5.14 2.05 12.94
CA SER A 20 5.64 1.41 14.16
C SER A 20 4.80 0.24 14.65
N TYR A 21 3.50 0.21 14.30
CA TYR A 21 2.53 -0.74 14.86
C TYR A 21 2.54 -0.78 16.40
N LYS A 22 2.93 0.31 17.06
CA LYS A 22 3.17 0.36 18.52
C LYS A 22 1.93 0.00 19.34
N SER A 23 0.74 0.31 18.84
CA SER A 23 -0.53 0.00 19.51
C SER A 23 -1.12 -1.35 19.07
N SER A 24 -0.99 -1.70 17.79
CA SER A 24 -1.62 -2.88 17.18
C SER A 24 -0.76 -4.15 17.24
N ARG A 25 0.57 -4.01 17.38
CA ARG A 25 1.53 -5.15 17.37
C ARG A 25 1.15 -6.28 18.31
N LYS A 26 0.60 -5.96 19.49
CA LYS A 26 0.16 -6.96 20.48
C LYS A 26 -0.88 -7.90 19.87
N TRP A 27 -1.88 -7.34 19.20
CA TRP A 27 -2.98 -8.09 18.60
C TRP A 27 -2.58 -8.80 17.31
N LEU A 28 -1.72 -8.16 16.50
CA LEU A 28 -1.21 -8.76 15.27
C LEU A 28 -0.42 -10.05 15.54
N ARG A 29 0.27 -10.14 16.68
CA ARG A 29 1.01 -11.35 17.08
C ARG A 29 0.12 -12.53 17.46
N GLU A 30 -1.14 -12.30 17.76
CA GLU A 30 -2.12 -13.34 18.07
C GLU A 30 -2.72 -13.99 16.81
N LEU A 31 -2.55 -13.35 15.64
CA LEU A 31 -3.02 -13.90 14.38
C LEU A 31 -2.13 -15.07 13.93
N PRO A 32 -2.73 -16.16 13.41
CA PRO A 32 -1.97 -17.28 12.88
C PRO A 32 -1.20 -16.84 11.63
N SER A 33 0.12 -16.83 11.72
CA SER A 33 1.02 -16.40 10.63
C SER A 33 2.02 -17.46 10.20
N THR A 34 1.85 -18.71 10.70
CA THR A 34 2.73 -19.85 10.41
C THR A 34 1.90 -21.05 9.95
N GLY A 35 2.50 -21.92 9.17
CA GLY A 35 1.89 -23.15 8.66
C GLY A 35 2.71 -23.74 7.53
N ASP A 36 2.46 -24.98 7.16
CA ASP A 36 3.24 -25.73 6.15
C ASP A 36 3.23 -25.05 4.77
N GLN A 37 2.18 -24.31 4.46
CA GLN A 37 2.07 -23.59 3.20
C GLN A 37 2.63 -22.17 3.25
N VAL A 38 2.96 -21.64 4.42
CA VAL A 38 3.49 -20.25 4.56
C VAL A 38 4.97 -20.26 4.19
N ILE A 39 5.29 -19.55 3.10
CA ILE A 39 6.68 -19.32 2.67
C ILE A 39 7.21 -18.04 3.32
N CYS A 40 6.38 -16.98 3.33
CA CYS A 40 6.74 -15.70 3.91
C CYS A 40 5.55 -15.17 4.73
N GLY A 41 5.78 -14.97 6.03
CA GLY A 41 4.84 -14.33 6.94
C GLY A 41 5.07 -12.82 7.06
N PRO A 42 4.54 -12.18 8.12
CA PRO A 42 4.73 -10.76 8.37
C PRO A 42 6.20 -10.36 8.52
N GLY A 43 6.56 -9.22 7.93
CA GLY A 43 7.92 -8.65 7.99
C GLY A 43 8.54 -8.33 6.64
N GLU A 44 7.90 -8.75 5.55
CA GLU A 44 8.25 -8.42 4.18
C GLU A 44 7.14 -7.60 3.52
N ASN A 45 7.34 -7.18 2.27
CA ASN A 45 6.37 -6.35 1.54
C ASN A 45 5.01 -7.04 1.39
N ALA A 46 5.00 -8.35 1.13
CA ALA A 46 3.78 -9.15 0.98
C ALA A 46 3.92 -10.52 1.66
N GLY A 47 2.79 -11.11 2.04
CA GLY A 47 2.72 -12.50 2.46
C GLY A 47 2.82 -13.44 1.26
N ILE A 48 3.43 -14.62 1.46
CA ILE A 48 3.57 -15.62 0.40
C ILE A 48 3.15 -17.00 0.92
N VAL A 49 2.27 -17.65 0.17
CA VAL A 49 1.85 -19.04 0.43
C VAL A 49 2.12 -19.93 -0.77
N ALA A 50 2.49 -21.16 -0.51
CA ALA A 50 2.70 -22.16 -1.56
C ALA A 50 1.36 -22.56 -2.19
N ILE A 51 1.31 -22.59 -3.53
CA ILE A 51 0.21 -23.19 -4.30
C ILE A 51 0.52 -24.66 -4.55
N ASP A 52 1.72 -24.91 -5.06
CA ASP A 52 2.23 -26.26 -5.31
C ASP A 52 3.76 -26.32 -5.11
N LYS A 53 4.42 -27.31 -5.70
CA LYS A 53 5.88 -27.48 -5.58
C LYS A 53 6.68 -26.36 -6.25
N ASN A 54 6.12 -25.70 -7.26
CA ASN A 54 6.80 -24.74 -8.12
C ASN A 54 6.29 -23.31 -7.93
N LEU A 55 4.98 -23.16 -7.69
CA LEU A 55 4.30 -21.88 -7.68
C LEU A 55 3.91 -21.45 -6.26
N ALA A 56 3.94 -20.15 -6.06
CA ALA A 56 3.46 -19.48 -4.86
C ALA A 56 2.58 -18.29 -5.21
N LEU A 57 1.68 -17.94 -4.29
CA LEU A 57 0.84 -16.77 -4.31
C LEU A 57 1.42 -15.73 -3.35
N ALA A 58 1.82 -14.59 -3.87
CA ALA A 58 2.08 -13.40 -3.05
C ALA A 58 0.82 -12.56 -2.97
N PHE A 59 0.52 -12.03 -1.80
CA PHE A 59 -0.66 -11.19 -1.59
C PHE A 59 -0.43 -10.14 -0.51
N LYS A 60 -1.11 -9.03 -0.67
CA LYS A 60 -1.11 -7.91 0.29
C LYS A 60 -2.51 -7.36 0.42
N MET A 61 -2.85 -6.96 1.63
CA MET A 61 -4.05 -6.18 1.92
C MET A 61 -3.67 -4.95 2.74
N GLU A 62 -4.17 -3.81 2.36
CA GLU A 62 -3.92 -2.55 3.04
C GLU A 62 -5.15 -1.67 3.05
N SER A 63 -5.33 -0.90 4.14
CA SER A 63 -6.38 0.11 4.24
C SER A 63 -5.85 1.47 3.81
N HIS A 64 -6.66 2.19 3.02
CA HIS A 64 -6.36 3.55 2.57
C HIS A 64 -7.54 4.48 2.87
N ASN A 65 -7.97 4.52 4.14
CA ASN A 65 -9.23 5.09 4.59
C ASN A 65 -9.22 6.62 4.59
N HIS A 66 -8.36 7.23 5.42
CA HIS A 66 -8.26 8.69 5.55
C HIS A 66 -7.95 9.39 4.21
N PRO A 67 -6.97 8.92 3.43
CA PRO A 67 -6.72 9.49 2.11
C PRO A 67 -7.94 9.43 1.20
N SER A 68 -8.68 8.33 1.21
CA SER A 68 -9.89 8.16 0.40
C SER A 68 -11.07 8.99 0.87
N TYR A 69 -11.16 9.31 2.15
CA TYR A 69 -12.17 10.24 2.65
C TYR A 69 -11.88 11.68 2.24
N ILE A 70 -10.60 12.09 2.32
CA ILE A 70 -10.16 13.46 2.05
C ILE A 70 -10.13 13.76 0.55
N GLU A 71 -9.58 12.84 -0.25
CA GLU A 71 -9.44 12.93 -1.71
C GLU A 71 -9.78 11.57 -2.33
N PRO A 72 -11.07 11.26 -2.54
CA PRO A 72 -11.54 9.92 -2.83
C PRO A 72 -10.89 9.27 -4.05
N PHE A 73 -10.65 10.04 -5.12
CA PHE A 73 -10.03 9.52 -6.32
C PHE A 73 -8.55 9.15 -6.09
N ASN A 74 -7.75 10.10 -5.63
CA ASN A 74 -6.31 9.87 -5.43
C ASN A 74 -6.05 8.91 -4.26
N GLY A 75 -6.80 9.03 -3.17
CA GLY A 75 -6.67 8.17 -2.01
C GLY A 75 -6.93 6.69 -2.35
N ALA A 76 -7.98 6.40 -3.10
CA ALA A 76 -8.28 5.03 -3.50
C ALA A 76 -7.34 4.52 -4.61
N ALA A 77 -6.94 5.38 -5.53
CA ALA A 77 -5.98 5.06 -6.59
C ALA A 77 -4.64 4.63 -5.99
N THR A 78 -4.08 5.42 -5.07
CA THR A 78 -2.80 5.10 -4.42
C THR A 78 -2.88 3.92 -3.47
N GLY A 79 -4.06 3.65 -2.91
CA GLY A 79 -4.32 2.41 -2.16
C GLY A 79 -4.11 1.16 -3.02
N VAL A 80 -4.57 1.18 -4.28
CA VAL A 80 -4.33 0.09 -5.24
C VAL A 80 -2.86 0.05 -5.66
N GLY A 81 -2.25 1.19 -5.97
CA GLY A 81 -0.86 1.27 -6.41
C GLY A 81 0.12 0.73 -5.37
N GLY A 82 -0.03 1.13 -4.11
CA GLY A 82 0.85 0.69 -3.02
C GLY A 82 0.90 -0.83 -2.88
N ILE A 83 -0.24 -1.51 -2.90
CA ILE A 83 -0.28 -2.97 -2.76
C ILE A 83 0.18 -3.74 -4.01
N LEU A 84 0.00 -3.16 -5.20
CA LEU A 84 0.57 -3.74 -6.43
C LEU A 84 2.10 -3.70 -6.35
N ARG A 85 2.67 -2.60 -5.86
CA ARG A 85 4.11 -2.44 -5.67
C ARG A 85 4.66 -3.43 -4.64
N ASP A 86 3.99 -3.62 -3.52
CA ASP A 86 4.35 -4.63 -2.52
C ASP A 86 4.41 -6.04 -3.12
N VAL A 87 3.45 -6.38 -3.98
CA VAL A 87 3.37 -7.70 -4.61
C VAL A 87 4.50 -7.89 -5.64
N PHE A 88 4.72 -6.92 -6.54
CA PHE A 88 5.72 -7.13 -7.58
C PHE A 88 7.16 -7.04 -7.07
N THR A 89 7.43 -6.33 -5.98
CA THR A 89 8.76 -6.33 -5.35
C THR A 89 9.13 -7.67 -4.71
N MET A 90 8.16 -8.54 -4.43
CA MET A 90 8.41 -9.93 -4.05
C MET A 90 8.74 -10.86 -5.23
N GLY A 91 8.87 -10.33 -6.45
CA GLY A 91 9.04 -11.12 -7.68
C GLY A 91 7.73 -11.66 -8.25
N ALA A 92 6.59 -11.38 -7.63
CA ALA A 92 5.30 -11.91 -8.03
C ALA A 92 4.59 -10.98 -9.02
N ARG A 93 4.22 -11.49 -10.19
CA ARG A 93 3.44 -10.73 -11.16
C ARG A 93 1.99 -10.59 -10.68
N PRO A 94 1.50 -9.35 -10.44
CA PRO A 94 0.12 -9.13 -10.06
C PRO A 94 -0.86 -9.64 -11.12
N ILE A 95 -1.88 -10.37 -10.69
CA ILE A 95 -2.90 -10.96 -11.56
C ILE A 95 -4.32 -10.55 -11.21
N ALA A 96 -4.53 -10.07 -9.99
CA ALA A 96 -5.86 -9.70 -9.50
C ALA A 96 -5.77 -8.64 -8.40
N VAL A 97 -6.76 -7.75 -8.38
CA VAL A 97 -7.06 -6.87 -7.26
C VAL A 97 -8.49 -7.08 -6.79
N MET A 98 -8.75 -6.82 -5.53
CA MET A 98 -10.08 -6.79 -4.92
C MET A 98 -10.17 -5.64 -3.93
N ASN A 99 -11.39 -5.24 -3.57
CA ASN A 99 -11.61 -4.17 -2.60
C ASN A 99 -12.72 -4.54 -1.61
N SER A 100 -12.52 -4.16 -0.35
CA SER A 100 -13.59 -4.17 0.66
C SER A 100 -13.87 -2.72 1.05
N LEU A 101 -15.08 -2.25 0.73
CA LEU A 101 -15.49 -0.87 0.89
C LEU A 101 -16.60 -0.78 1.94
N SER A 102 -16.40 0.05 2.97
CA SER A 102 -17.45 0.38 3.94
C SER A 102 -17.70 1.89 3.91
N MET A 103 -18.90 2.26 3.53
CA MET A 103 -19.31 3.64 3.29
C MET A 103 -20.36 4.09 4.29
N GLY A 104 -20.52 5.39 4.47
CA GLY A 104 -21.58 6.00 5.27
C GLY A 104 -22.97 5.63 4.76
N SER A 105 -23.99 6.26 5.34
CA SER A 105 -25.39 6.02 4.95
C SER A 105 -25.62 6.28 3.46
N ALA A 106 -26.24 5.35 2.76
CA ALA A 106 -26.39 5.36 1.29
C ALA A 106 -27.30 6.51 0.77
N ASP A 107 -28.13 7.07 1.62
CA ASP A 107 -29.00 8.21 1.30
C ASP A 107 -28.25 9.55 1.27
N LYS A 108 -27.09 9.66 1.93
CA LYS A 108 -26.31 10.89 1.99
C LYS A 108 -25.62 11.19 0.66
N ILE A 109 -25.68 12.45 0.25
CA ILE A 109 -25.01 12.94 -0.98
C ILE A 109 -23.50 12.76 -0.87
N GLU A 110 -22.92 13.11 0.27
CA GLU A 110 -21.48 12.97 0.54
C GLU A 110 -21.00 11.52 0.37
N THR A 111 -21.74 10.54 0.90
CA THR A 111 -21.42 9.12 0.73
C THR A 111 -21.37 8.73 -0.76
N LYS A 112 -22.33 9.22 -1.54
CA LYS A 112 -22.38 8.95 -2.99
C LYS A 112 -21.20 9.58 -3.75
N GLU A 113 -20.80 10.78 -3.35
CA GLU A 113 -19.65 11.50 -3.94
C GLU A 113 -18.33 10.79 -3.62
N ILE A 114 -18.14 10.42 -2.36
CA ILE A 114 -16.96 9.66 -1.92
C ILE A 114 -16.89 8.32 -2.66
N LEU A 115 -17.98 7.55 -2.68
CA LEU A 115 -18.01 6.26 -3.37
C LEU A 115 -17.70 6.39 -4.85
N ARG A 116 -18.27 7.41 -5.52
CA ARG A 116 -17.97 7.68 -6.95
C ARG A 116 -16.50 7.97 -7.19
N GLY A 117 -15.88 8.78 -6.33
CA GLY A 117 -14.44 9.08 -6.39
C GLY A 117 -13.58 7.84 -6.16
N VAL A 118 -13.88 7.07 -5.12
CA VAL A 118 -13.20 5.82 -4.76
C VAL A 118 -13.24 4.83 -5.92
N VAL A 119 -14.43 4.54 -6.47
CA VAL A 119 -14.58 3.60 -7.58
C VAL A 119 -13.81 4.08 -8.83
N LYS A 120 -13.85 5.39 -9.12
CA LYS A 120 -13.08 5.96 -10.23
C LYS A 120 -11.57 5.81 -10.01
N GLY A 121 -11.08 6.03 -8.80
CA GLY A 121 -9.66 5.88 -8.46
C GLY A 121 -9.18 4.44 -8.63
N ILE A 122 -9.91 3.48 -8.07
CA ILE A 122 -9.64 2.04 -8.20
C ILE A 122 -9.63 1.64 -9.67
N SER A 123 -10.67 2.02 -10.42
CA SER A 123 -10.81 1.70 -11.84
C SER A 123 -9.69 2.32 -12.69
N HIS A 124 -9.34 3.58 -12.44
CA HIS A 124 -8.26 4.26 -13.14
C HIS A 124 -6.92 3.53 -12.95
N TYR A 125 -6.59 3.17 -11.71
CA TYR A 125 -5.33 2.49 -11.43
C TYR A 125 -5.29 1.10 -12.04
N GLY A 126 -6.29 0.27 -11.79
CA GLY A 126 -6.38 -1.09 -12.31
C GLY A 126 -6.33 -1.16 -13.83
N ASN A 127 -7.09 -0.29 -14.51
CA ASN A 127 -7.12 -0.24 -15.98
C ASN A 127 -5.79 0.21 -16.58
N SER A 128 -5.17 1.26 -16.01
CA SER A 128 -3.88 1.76 -16.52
C SER A 128 -2.73 0.81 -16.23
N PHE A 129 -2.76 0.13 -15.09
CA PHE A 129 -1.77 -0.88 -14.71
C PHE A 129 -1.99 -2.21 -15.44
N GLY A 130 -3.21 -2.50 -15.86
CA GLY A 130 -3.58 -3.71 -16.58
C GLY A 130 -3.82 -4.92 -15.67
N VAL A 131 -4.28 -4.70 -14.44
CA VAL A 131 -4.67 -5.75 -13.48
C VAL A 131 -6.17 -5.67 -13.21
N PRO A 132 -6.94 -6.75 -13.45
CA PRO A 132 -8.40 -6.74 -13.28
C PRO A 132 -8.79 -6.69 -11.81
N ASN A 133 -9.85 -5.94 -11.51
CA ASN A 133 -10.57 -6.09 -10.25
C ASN A 133 -11.56 -7.25 -10.39
N VAL A 134 -11.33 -8.32 -9.66
CA VAL A 134 -12.05 -9.60 -9.84
C VAL A 134 -13.09 -9.85 -8.75
N GLY A 135 -13.21 -8.97 -7.77
CA GLY A 135 -14.18 -9.14 -6.70
C GLY A 135 -14.05 -8.11 -5.59
N GLY A 136 -14.80 -8.36 -4.53
CA GLY A 136 -14.81 -7.51 -3.35
C GLY A 136 -16.20 -7.39 -2.74
N GLU A 137 -16.35 -6.42 -1.86
CA GLU A 137 -17.63 -6.13 -1.20
C GLU A 137 -17.85 -4.63 -1.03
N LEU A 138 -19.10 -4.24 -0.92
CA LEU A 138 -19.53 -2.89 -0.60
C LEU A 138 -20.59 -2.93 0.49
N ARG A 139 -20.38 -2.21 1.58
CA ARG A 139 -21.29 -2.09 2.72
C ARG A 139 -21.61 -0.63 3.00
N PHE A 140 -22.81 -0.39 3.51
CA PHE A 140 -23.25 0.93 3.97
C PHE A 140 -23.70 0.86 5.43
N HIS A 141 -23.18 1.76 6.26
CA HIS A 141 -23.61 1.88 7.64
C HIS A 141 -23.32 3.29 8.17
N ALA A 142 -24.19 3.80 9.01
CA ALA A 142 -24.08 5.16 9.55
C ALA A 142 -22.80 5.41 10.37
N SER A 143 -22.20 4.38 10.94
CA SER A 143 -20.92 4.50 11.68
C SER A 143 -19.74 4.92 10.80
N TYR A 144 -19.86 4.79 9.47
CA TYR A 144 -18.86 5.25 8.52
C TYR A 144 -19.14 6.65 7.95
N ASN A 145 -20.15 7.34 8.46
CA ASN A 145 -20.32 8.77 8.19
C ASN A 145 -19.12 9.53 8.77
N GLY A 146 -18.49 10.37 7.96
CA GLY A 146 -17.30 11.11 8.40
C GLY A 146 -15.97 10.37 8.23
N ASN A 147 -15.96 9.05 8.02
CA ASN A 147 -14.77 8.31 7.58
C ASN A 147 -15.15 6.96 6.95
N CYS A 148 -14.81 6.76 5.69
CA CYS A 148 -15.03 5.50 4.99
C CYS A 148 -13.90 4.50 5.28
N LEU A 149 -14.15 3.21 5.07
CA LEU A 149 -13.09 2.21 4.99
C LEU A 149 -12.90 1.81 3.53
N VAL A 150 -11.68 1.94 3.05
CA VAL A 150 -11.27 1.55 1.70
C VAL A 150 -10.09 0.60 1.85
N ASN A 151 -10.37 -0.68 1.75
CA ASN A 151 -9.35 -1.72 1.80
C ASN A 151 -9.08 -2.21 0.38
N ALA A 152 -7.80 -2.28 0.03
CA ALA A 152 -7.35 -2.81 -1.23
C ALA A 152 -6.59 -4.11 -0.99
N PHE A 153 -6.80 -5.08 -1.86
CA PHE A 153 -6.14 -6.37 -1.88
C PHE A 153 -5.55 -6.62 -3.26
N ALA A 154 -4.31 -7.10 -3.32
CA ALA A 154 -3.68 -7.56 -4.55
C ALA A 154 -3.09 -8.96 -4.37
N ALA A 155 -3.11 -9.74 -5.44
CA ALA A 155 -2.50 -11.06 -5.50
C ALA A 155 -1.67 -11.18 -6.78
N GLY A 156 -0.55 -11.90 -6.67
CA GLY A 156 0.36 -12.18 -7.78
C GLY A 156 0.95 -13.58 -7.69
N ILE A 157 1.39 -14.11 -8.82
CA ILE A 157 2.01 -15.43 -8.92
C ILE A 157 3.52 -15.28 -9.08
N VAL A 158 4.26 -16.15 -8.42
CA VAL A 158 5.72 -16.22 -8.49
C VAL A 158 6.19 -17.68 -8.48
N ASN A 159 7.28 -17.99 -9.16
CA ASN A 159 8.00 -19.25 -8.96
C ASN A 159 8.68 -19.23 -7.60
N ARG A 160 8.61 -20.33 -6.86
CA ARG A 160 9.14 -20.41 -5.48
C ARG A 160 10.64 -20.17 -5.37
N ASN A 161 11.40 -20.38 -6.43
CA ASN A 161 12.84 -20.12 -6.53
C ASN A 161 13.18 -18.71 -7.05
N GLU A 162 12.18 -17.89 -7.36
CA GLU A 162 12.34 -16.53 -7.87
C GLU A 162 11.74 -15.48 -6.93
N ILE A 163 11.55 -15.83 -5.66
CA ILE A 163 11.06 -14.90 -4.63
C ILE A 163 12.18 -13.95 -4.23
N PHE A 164 11.89 -12.66 -4.23
CA PHE A 164 12.77 -11.61 -3.75
C PHE A 164 12.34 -11.10 -2.40
N TYR A 165 13.30 -10.70 -1.59
CA TYR A 165 13.10 -10.19 -0.23
C TYR A 165 13.69 -8.78 -0.09
N SER A 166 13.25 -8.05 0.94
CA SER A 166 13.68 -6.68 1.21
C SER A 166 15.03 -6.58 1.90
N LYS A 167 15.51 -7.66 2.51
CA LYS A 167 16.73 -7.65 3.32
C LYS A 167 17.97 -7.34 2.48
N ALA A 168 18.50 -6.13 2.63
CA ALA A 168 19.77 -5.73 2.04
C ALA A 168 20.92 -6.60 2.57
N THR A 169 21.61 -7.29 1.67
CA THR A 169 22.80 -8.10 1.95
C THR A 169 23.92 -7.70 0.98
N GLY A 170 25.16 -8.17 1.26
CA GLY A 170 26.31 -7.84 0.41
C GLY A 170 26.91 -6.47 0.73
N ILE A 171 27.82 -6.43 1.72
CA ILE A 171 28.53 -5.21 2.10
C ILE A 171 29.27 -4.67 0.87
N GLY A 172 29.07 -3.39 0.54
CA GLY A 172 29.65 -2.72 -0.62
C GLY A 172 28.79 -2.77 -1.90
N SER A 173 27.68 -3.50 -1.89
CA SER A 173 26.72 -3.45 -3.01
C SER A 173 26.04 -2.09 -3.09
N PRO A 174 25.84 -1.51 -4.29
CA PRO A 174 25.17 -0.23 -4.44
C PRO A 174 23.67 -0.35 -4.12
N ILE A 175 23.12 0.70 -3.52
CA ILE A 175 21.67 0.88 -3.39
C ILE A 175 21.22 1.79 -4.53
N VAL A 176 20.26 1.33 -5.32
CA VAL A 176 19.72 2.06 -6.46
C VAL A 176 18.27 2.42 -6.21
N TYR A 177 17.97 3.71 -6.21
CA TYR A 177 16.60 4.21 -6.19
C TYR A 177 16.05 4.28 -7.61
N MET A 178 14.90 3.66 -7.84
CA MET A 178 14.20 3.67 -9.12
C MET A 178 12.76 4.10 -8.94
N GLY A 179 12.25 4.91 -9.84
CA GLY A 179 10.85 5.33 -9.84
C GLY A 179 10.63 6.74 -10.36
N ALA A 180 9.42 7.24 -10.15
CA ALA A 180 9.04 8.60 -10.52
C ALA A 180 9.82 9.65 -9.70
N LYS A 181 9.92 10.86 -10.24
CA LYS A 181 10.36 12.01 -9.48
C LYS A 181 9.48 12.21 -8.26
N THR A 182 10.10 12.38 -7.10
CA THR A 182 9.38 12.72 -5.87
C THR A 182 8.81 14.13 -5.96
N GLY A 183 7.53 14.30 -5.66
CA GLY A 183 6.86 15.58 -5.51
C GLY A 183 6.75 16.00 -4.05
N LYS A 184 5.92 17.01 -3.78
CA LYS A 184 5.57 17.45 -2.43
C LYS A 184 4.23 16.89 -1.95
N ASP A 185 3.46 16.26 -2.83
CA ASP A 185 2.23 15.55 -2.50
C ASP A 185 2.55 14.33 -1.63
N GLY A 186 1.68 14.05 -0.68
CA GLY A 186 1.84 12.93 0.24
C GLY A 186 2.80 13.14 1.40
N VAL A 187 3.43 14.32 1.52
CA VAL A 187 4.25 14.66 2.69
C VAL A 187 3.40 14.63 3.96
N GLY A 188 3.84 13.84 4.95
CA GLY A 188 3.10 13.62 6.18
C GLY A 188 1.89 12.69 6.03
N GLY A 189 1.72 12.02 4.89
CA GLY A 189 0.58 11.13 4.62
C GLY A 189 0.45 9.97 5.60
N ALA A 190 1.55 9.34 6.00
CA ALA A 190 1.54 8.28 7.01
C ALA A 190 1.07 8.76 8.39
N SER A 191 1.52 9.93 8.81
CA SER A 191 1.06 10.55 10.05
C SER A 191 -0.42 10.90 9.97
N MET A 192 -0.85 11.54 8.90
CA MET A 192 -2.26 11.86 8.64
C MET A 192 -3.15 10.62 8.63
N ALA A 193 -2.70 9.52 8.02
CA ALA A 193 -3.45 8.25 7.98
C ALA A 193 -3.61 7.60 9.36
N SER A 194 -2.78 7.95 10.33
CA SER A 194 -2.81 7.43 11.71
C SER A 194 -3.43 8.38 12.73
N GLU A 195 -3.80 9.58 12.33
CA GLU A 195 -4.44 10.56 13.20
C GLU A 195 -5.94 10.30 13.35
N SER A 196 -6.52 10.78 14.47
CA SER A 196 -7.96 10.89 14.57
C SER A 196 -8.45 12.04 13.70
N PHE A 197 -9.60 11.87 13.05
CA PHE A 197 -10.23 12.98 12.36
C PHE A 197 -10.77 14.02 13.34
N ASP A 198 -10.66 15.28 12.95
CA ASP A 198 -11.26 16.39 13.67
C ASP A 198 -12.79 16.34 13.52
N SER A 199 -13.49 16.87 14.51
CA SER A 199 -14.93 17.07 14.43
C SER A 199 -15.31 18.13 13.37
N ASP A 200 -14.39 19.03 13.03
CA ASP A 200 -14.55 19.97 11.90
C ASP A 200 -14.03 19.38 10.59
N ASP A 201 -14.97 19.02 9.72
CA ASP A 201 -14.68 18.48 8.40
C ASP A 201 -13.81 19.40 7.52
N LYS A 202 -13.86 20.72 7.73
CA LYS A 202 -13.00 21.66 7.01
C LYS A 202 -11.53 21.47 7.35
N LEU A 203 -11.21 21.18 8.62
CA LEU A 203 -9.84 20.91 9.06
C LEU A 203 -9.33 19.59 8.45
N ASN A 204 -10.18 18.57 8.35
CA ASN A 204 -9.82 17.33 7.70
C ASN A 204 -9.55 17.53 6.20
N LYS A 205 -10.39 18.27 5.50
CA LYS A 205 -10.20 18.59 4.07
C LYS A 205 -8.99 19.50 3.80
N ALA A 206 -8.55 20.29 4.76
CA ALA A 206 -7.31 21.05 4.65
C ALA A 206 -6.05 20.17 4.57
N LYS A 207 -6.14 18.89 4.97
CA LYS A 207 -5.06 17.89 4.86
C LYS A 207 -4.90 17.30 3.44
N ARG A 208 -5.66 17.75 2.46
CA ARG A 208 -5.63 17.30 1.07
C ARG A 208 -4.23 17.24 0.44
N PRO A 209 -3.30 18.17 0.68
CA PRO A 209 -1.94 18.07 0.18
C PRO A 209 -1.12 16.89 0.72
N SER A 210 -1.55 16.28 1.83
CA SER A 210 -0.94 15.08 2.40
C SER A 210 -1.40 13.77 1.71
N VAL A 211 -2.36 13.85 0.79
CA VAL A 211 -2.78 12.70 -0.01
C VAL A 211 -1.84 12.56 -1.20
N GLN A 212 -1.23 11.39 -1.32
CA GLN A 212 -0.33 11.07 -2.41
C GLN A 212 -1.07 11.01 -3.76
N ILE A 213 -0.41 11.46 -4.82
CA ILE A 213 -0.87 11.31 -6.21
C ILE A 213 -0.05 10.21 -6.86
N GLY A 214 -0.72 9.15 -7.31
CA GLY A 214 -0.09 8.03 -8.00
C GLY A 214 -0.13 8.19 -9.52
N ASP A 215 0.89 7.63 -10.20
CA ASP A 215 0.94 7.51 -11.65
C ASP A 215 0.94 6.02 -12.04
N PRO A 216 -0.23 5.44 -12.34
CA PRO A 216 -0.34 4.01 -12.65
C PRO A 216 0.36 3.61 -13.95
N PHE A 217 0.49 4.53 -14.91
CA PHE A 217 1.21 4.25 -16.14
C PHE A 217 2.72 4.13 -15.90
N LEU A 218 3.27 5.05 -15.13
CA LEU A 218 4.69 5.02 -14.77
C LEU A 218 5.00 3.83 -13.86
N GLU A 219 4.12 3.53 -12.91
CA GLU A 219 4.30 2.36 -12.04
C GLU A 219 4.21 1.04 -12.82
N LYS A 220 3.35 0.95 -13.84
CA LYS A 220 3.35 -0.19 -14.75
C LYS A 220 4.69 -0.38 -15.46
N LYS A 221 5.27 0.70 -15.97
CA LYS A 221 6.60 0.65 -16.60
C LYS A 221 7.69 0.27 -15.59
N LEU A 222 7.61 0.80 -14.37
CA LEU A 222 8.52 0.44 -13.27
C LEU A 222 8.46 -1.05 -12.96
N MET A 223 7.26 -1.61 -12.86
CA MET A 223 7.07 -3.04 -12.62
C MET A 223 7.76 -3.90 -13.70
N GLU A 224 7.55 -3.59 -14.99
CA GLU A 224 8.19 -4.36 -16.08
C GLU A 224 9.71 -4.23 -16.02
N ALA A 225 10.25 -3.03 -15.77
CA ALA A 225 11.68 -2.83 -15.58
C ALA A 225 12.25 -3.60 -14.37
N CYS A 226 11.49 -3.66 -13.26
CA CYS A 226 11.88 -4.46 -12.11
C CYS A 226 11.96 -5.96 -12.44
N PHE A 227 11.00 -6.50 -13.17
CA PHE A 227 11.04 -7.90 -13.59
C PHE A 227 12.22 -8.21 -14.52
N GLU A 228 12.53 -7.32 -15.45
CA GLU A 228 13.73 -7.47 -16.31
C GLU A 228 15.02 -7.47 -15.47
N LEU A 229 15.14 -6.54 -14.52
CA LEU A 229 16.28 -6.48 -13.61
C LEU A 229 16.40 -7.73 -12.72
N MET A 230 15.30 -8.19 -12.13
CA MET A 230 15.27 -9.42 -11.34
C MET A 230 15.73 -10.63 -12.16
N SER A 231 15.24 -10.74 -13.40
CA SER A 231 15.60 -11.84 -14.31
C SER A 231 17.05 -11.80 -14.77
N SER A 232 17.70 -10.63 -14.73
CA SER A 232 19.13 -10.50 -15.08
C SER A 232 20.08 -11.09 -14.05
N GLY A 233 19.60 -11.40 -12.85
CA GLY A 233 20.39 -11.90 -11.73
C GLY A 233 21.27 -10.85 -11.03
N CYS A 234 21.16 -9.56 -11.39
CA CYS A 234 21.95 -8.50 -10.76
C CYS A 234 21.30 -7.94 -9.46
N VAL A 235 20.03 -8.27 -9.21
CA VAL A 235 19.30 -7.82 -8.01
C VAL A 235 19.50 -8.81 -6.88
N ILE A 236 20.01 -8.35 -5.75
CA ILE A 236 20.18 -9.15 -4.52
C ILE A 236 18.94 -9.03 -3.62
N ALA A 237 18.42 -7.83 -3.51
CA ALA A 237 17.25 -7.51 -2.70
C ALA A 237 16.49 -6.34 -3.32
N ILE A 238 15.21 -6.25 -3.06
CA ILE A 238 14.37 -5.17 -3.54
C ILE A 238 13.31 -4.84 -2.49
N GLN A 239 13.07 -3.55 -2.30
CA GLN A 239 12.11 -3.00 -1.35
C GLN A 239 11.30 -1.93 -2.04
N ASP A 240 10.00 -1.89 -1.81
CA ASP A 240 9.22 -0.71 -2.16
C ASP A 240 9.55 0.44 -1.20
N MET A 241 9.32 1.66 -1.64
CA MET A 241 9.46 2.84 -0.79
C MET A 241 8.07 3.27 -0.30
N GLY A 242 7.60 2.59 0.75
CA GLY A 242 6.35 2.93 1.42
C GLY A 242 6.46 4.19 2.28
N ALA A 243 5.62 4.29 3.31
CA ALA A 243 5.48 5.48 4.15
C ALA A 243 6.76 5.93 4.86
N ALA A 244 7.66 5.02 5.19
CA ALA A 244 8.94 5.30 5.84
C ALA A 244 10.07 5.69 4.87
N GLY A 245 9.85 5.64 3.56
CA GLY A 245 10.85 5.94 2.55
C GLY A 245 12.05 5.00 2.62
N LEU A 246 13.26 5.56 2.67
CA LEU A 246 14.53 4.81 2.77
C LEU A 246 14.88 4.34 4.19
N THR A 247 14.10 4.71 5.18
CA THR A 247 14.34 4.36 6.59
C THR A 247 13.53 3.16 7.02
#